data_448ac6c872b90e72ab74aae22b4890ec
#
_entry.id   448ac6c872b90e72ab74aae22b4890ec
#
_cell.length_a   1.000
_cell.length_b   1.000
_cell.length_c   1.000
_cell.angle_alpha   90.00
_cell.angle_beta   90.00
_cell.angle_gamma   90.00
#
_symmetry.space_group_name_H-M   'P 1'
#
loop_
_entity.id
_entity.type
_entity.pdbx_description
1 polymer ?
#
loop_
_entity_poly.entity_id
_entity_poly.type
_entity_poly.pdbx_seq_one_letter_code
_entity_poly.pdbx_strand_id
1 'polypeptide(L)'
;MFVLLIAIASTYSFIFFNNTEKIATTGDIAFHFSRIKGLASVFSGPINFTTFNSYGGGVNFFYPYLTLFPAVIFYWITHNLILSYMLYVWVLNVCTILITFYYGRKFFKRVDAAFLFSCFYTFYGYRMIDIYQRSAISESIALTIMPVVLYYTYRLLFEKKNCVIPLAVSMSLLIYTHALFTFMSVIVIGLLFIGSLLAKRKKKENVLDLFIGMAKAVGWTTLLTAYVWYPMLQQVLHQSINRPFRTNLQERGVNIFESLFGAMTNDLTTFTMGTIGVVSLVLPLFFLKRFERRERVIYFCAVATWFLSTNVFPWFLLQNTPIQLIQFPWRILGF
;
A
#
# COMPACT_ATOMS: atom_id res chain seq x y z
N MET A 1 21.35 -6.13 15.01
CA MET A 1 19.99 -6.31 14.48
C MET A 1 19.75 -5.47 13.21
N PHE A 2 19.91 -4.14 13.20
CA PHE A 2 19.71 -3.32 12.01
C PHE A 2 20.61 -3.75 10.83
N VAL A 3 21.89 -3.98 11.08
CA VAL A 3 22.84 -4.47 10.05
C VAL A 3 22.36 -5.78 9.44
N LEU A 4 21.87 -6.72 10.25
CA LEU A 4 21.32 -7.99 9.77
C LEU A 4 20.09 -7.78 8.88
N LEU A 5 19.15 -6.91 9.28
CA LEU A 5 17.98 -6.61 8.48
C LEU A 5 18.34 -5.96 7.14
N ILE A 6 19.29 -5.03 7.15
CA ILE A 6 19.79 -4.39 5.92
C ILE A 6 20.46 -5.46 5.03
N ALA A 7 21.27 -6.34 5.59
CA ALA A 7 21.90 -7.42 4.84
C ALA A 7 20.86 -8.35 4.19
N ILE A 8 19.84 -8.78 4.94
CA ILE A 8 18.75 -9.62 4.42
C ILE A 8 18.03 -8.92 3.25
N ALA A 9 17.61 -7.66 3.43
CA ALA A 9 16.92 -6.90 2.38
C ALA A 9 17.80 -6.67 1.16
N SER A 10 19.10 -6.42 1.36
CA SER A 10 20.08 -6.21 0.28
C SER A 10 20.35 -7.49 -0.50
N THR A 11 20.63 -8.60 0.18
CA THR A 11 20.86 -9.91 -0.47
C THR A 11 19.66 -10.28 -1.32
N TYR A 12 18.44 -10.11 -0.79
CA TYR A 12 17.23 -10.39 -1.51
C TYR A 12 17.06 -9.49 -2.76
N SER A 13 17.35 -8.21 -2.64
CA SER A 13 17.30 -7.29 -3.77
C SER A 13 18.31 -7.63 -4.86
N PHE A 14 19.54 -8.00 -4.48
CA PHE A 14 20.59 -8.35 -5.44
C PHE A 14 20.33 -9.65 -6.19
N ILE A 15 19.65 -10.63 -5.60
CA ILE A 15 19.23 -11.86 -6.32
C ILE A 15 18.38 -11.53 -7.55
N PHE A 16 17.51 -10.52 -7.44
CA PHE A 16 16.68 -10.11 -8.55
C PHE A 16 17.41 -9.23 -9.57
N PHE A 17 18.45 -8.51 -9.17
CA PHE A 17 19.19 -7.59 -10.04
C PHE A 17 20.11 -8.29 -11.05
N ASN A 18 20.38 -9.58 -10.87
CA ASN A 18 21.15 -10.36 -11.83
C ASN A 18 20.43 -10.58 -13.18
N ASN A 19 19.21 -10.09 -13.36
CA ASN A 19 18.41 -10.32 -14.56
C ASN A 19 17.76 -9.00 -15.06
N THR A 20 18.62 -8.03 -15.41
CA THR A 20 18.20 -6.67 -15.82
C THR A 20 17.29 -6.63 -17.05
N GLU A 21 17.48 -7.55 -18.01
CA GLU A 21 16.67 -7.64 -19.22
C GLU A 21 15.20 -7.98 -18.91
N LYS A 22 14.99 -8.90 -17.96
CA LYS A 22 13.62 -9.26 -17.54
C LYS A 22 12.92 -8.11 -16.82
N ILE A 23 13.63 -7.32 -16.03
CA ILE A 23 13.06 -6.17 -15.32
C ILE A 23 12.49 -5.17 -16.34
N ALA A 24 13.19 -4.92 -17.43
CA ALA A 24 12.77 -3.95 -18.45
C ALA A 24 11.46 -4.34 -19.18
N THR A 25 11.00 -5.57 -19.04
CA THR A 25 9.81 -6.11 -19.74
C THR A 25 8.63 -6.38 -18.81
N THR A 26 8.74 -6.13 -17.51
CA THR A 26 7.68 -6.45 -16.54
C THR A 26 6.62 -5.36 -16.45
N GLY A 27 5.36 -5.75 -16.39
CA GLY A 27 4.19 -4.97 -15.99
C GLY A 27 4.22 -3.47 -16.35
N ASP A 28 4.13 -2.62 -15.32
CA ASP A 28 4.04 -1.16 -15.45
C ASP A 28 5.41 -0.44 -15.60
N ILE A 29 6.50 -1.18 -15.83
CA ILE A 29 7.87 -0.61 -15.80
C ILE A 29 8.07 0.53 -16.81
N ALA A 30 7.56 0.38 -18.03
CA ALA A 30 7.70 1.40 -19.09
C ALA A 30 6.99 2.70 -18.70
N PHE A 31 5.83 2.59 -18.04
CA PHE A 31 5.09 3.72 -17.48
C PHE A 31 5.92 4.43 -16.39
N HIS A 32 6.52 3.67 -15.48
CA HIS A 32 7.33 4.25 -14.41
C HIS A 32 8.64 4.83 -14.91
N PHE A 33 9.27 4.24 -15.92
CA PHE A 33 10.43 4.84 -16.59
C PHE A 33 10.09 6.20 -17.24
N SER A 34 8.96 6.28 -17.92
CA SER A 34 8.46 7.53 -18.48
C SER A 34 8.22 8.58 -17.39
N ARG A 35 7.69 8.18 -16.24
CA ARG A 35 7.48 9.08 -15.08
C ARG A 35 8.79 9.57 -14.48
N ILE A 36 9.78 8.69 -14.27
CA ILE A 36 11.11 9.08 -13.75
C ILE A 36 11.77 10.06 -14.70
N LYS A 37 11.77 9.77 -16.00
CA LYS A 37 12.34 10.63 -17.04
C LYS A 37 11.63 11.99 -17.12
N GLY A 38 10.29 11.99 -17.08
CA GLY A 38 9.50 13.22 -17.08
C GLY A 38 9.72 14.06 -15.82
N LEU A 39 9.80 13.41 -14.66
CA LEU A 39 10.05 14.09 -13.40
C LEU A 39 11.48 14.65 -13.30
N ALA A 40 12.45 14.03 -13.94
CA ALA A 40 13.83 14.53 -13.97
C ALA A 40 13.96 15.91 -14.62
N SER A 41 13.02 16.29 -15.48
CA SER A 41 12.94 17.61 -16.13
C SER A 41 11.93 18.57 -15.50
N VAL A 42 11.35 18.22 -14.34
CA VAL A 42 10.25 18.99 -13.71
C VAL A 42 10.61 20.45 -13.40
N PHE A 43 11.87 20.74 -13.12
CA PHE A 43 12.34 22.11 -12.87
C PHE A 43 12.42 22.96 -14.14
N SER A 44 12.40 22.34 -15.34
CA SER A 44 12.31 23.06 -16.61
C SER A 44 10.87 23.33 -17.04
N GLY A 45 9.90 22.61 -16.46
CA GLY A 45 8.48 22.77 -16.69
C GLY A 45 7.66 21.60 -16.18
N PRO A 46 6.38 21.83 -15.80
CA PRO A 46 5.52 20.78 -15.24
C PRO A 46 4.97 19.83 -16.32
N ILE A 47 5.14 20.14 -17.59
CA ILE A 47 4.72 19.33 -18.73
C ILE A 47 5.97 18.86 -19.48
N ASN A 48 6.06 17.56 -19.68
CA ASN A 48 7.13 16.96 -20.48
C ASN A 48 6.55 16.43 -21.79
N PHE A 49 7.11 16.86 -22.92
CA PHE A 49 6.62 16.49 -24.27
C PHE A 49 7.35 15.29 -24.88
N THR A 50 8.42 14.79 -24.24
CA THR A 50 9.28 13.73 -24.80
C THR A 50 9.02 12.36 -24.20
N THR A 51 8.19 12.26 -23.18
CA THR A 51 7.82 10.99 -22.52
C THR A 51 6.58 10.36 -23.16
N PHE A 52 6.27 9.13 -22.80
CA PHE A 52 5.12 8.38 -23.30
C PHE A 52 5.07 8.33 -24.84
N ASN A 53 6.19 7.92 -25.47
CA ASN A 53 6.33 7.86 -26.93
C ASN A 53 6.06 9.23 -27.62
N SER A 54 6.53 10.31 -27.01
CA SER A 54 6.36 11.69 -27.47
C SER A 54 4.93 12.24 -27.42
N TYR A 55 4.00 11.54 -26.78
CA TYR A 55 2.68 12.11 -26.46
C TYR A 55 2.77 13.13 -25.33
N GLY A 56 3.82 13.04 -24.53
CA GLY A 56 4.01 13.91 -23.37
C GLY A 56 3.06 13.62 -22.21
N GLY A 57 3.16 14.43 -21.17
CA GLY A 57 2.28 14.32 -20.01
C GLY A 57 2.57 15.37 -18.96
N GLY A 58 1.54 15.73 -18.21
CA GLY A 58 1.69 16.51 -16.99
C GLY A 58 2.27 15.63 -15.90
N VAL A 59 3.45 16.00 -15.39
CA VAL A 59 4.20 15.16 -14.45
C VAL A 59 3.43 14.91 -13.15
N ASN A 60 2.55 15.82 -12.78
CA ASN A 60 1.86 15.85 -11.48
C ASN A 60 0.35 15.64 -11.56
N PHE A 61 -0.19 15.42 -12.75
CA PHE A 61 -1.63 15.30 -12.92
C PHE A 61 -2.08 13.86 -12.70
N PHE A 62 -3.04 13.66 -11.81
CA PHE A 62 -3.72 12.40 -11.51
C PHE A 62 -2.83 11.26 -10.96
N TYR A 63 -1.52 11.40 -10.96
CA TYR A 63 -0.62 10.40 -10.42
C TYR A 63 0.47 11.07 -9.57
N PRO A 64 0.40 10.98 -8.25
CA PRO A 64 1.35 11.63 -7.33
C PRO A 64 2.79 11.18 -7.58
N TYR A 65 3.75 12.07 -7.34
CA TYR A 65 5.15 11.87 -7.73
C TYR A 65 6.15 12.04 -6.59
N LEU A 66 5.75 12.63 -5.47
CA LEU A 66 6.67 13.00 -4.39
C LEU A 66 7.58 11.84 -3.97
N THR A 67 6.99 10.67 -3.77
CA THR A 67 7.71 9.47 -3.32
C THR A 67 8.55 8.80 -4.43
N LEU A 68 8.45 9.25 -5.68
CA LEU A 68 9.27 8.78 -6.79
C LEU A 68 10.60 9.55 -6.93
N PHE A 69 10.73 10.70 -6.25
CA PHE A 69 11.94 11.52 -6.31
C PHE A 69 13.25 10.77 -6.00
N PRO A 70 13.32 9.81 -5.05
CA PRO A 70 14.56 9.06 -4.85
C PRO A 70 15.04 8.35 -6.12
N ALA A 71 14.12 7.80 -6.95
CA ALA A 71 14.50 7.20 -8.23
C ALA A 71 15.03 8.25 -9.22
N VAL A 72 14.49 9.46 -9.19
CA VAL A 72 14.99 10.58 -10.02
C VAL A 72 16.39 11.01 -9.60
N ILE A 73 16.67 11.08 -8.29
CA ILE A 73 18.01 11.38 -7.78
C ILE A 73 19.01 10.34 -8.29
N PHE A 74 18.66 9.06 -8.21
CA PHE A 74 19.52 8.01 -8.78
C PHE A 74 19.68 8.18 -10.29
N TYR A 75 18.63 8.58 -11.02
CA TYR A 75 18.72 8.82 -12.46
C TYR A 75 19.64 10.00 -12.81
N TRP A 76 19.62 11.08 -12.04
CA TRP A 76 20.54 12.20 -12.24
C TRP A 76 22.00 11.80 -12.01
N ILE A 77 22.26 10.85 -11.11
CA ILE A 77 23.62 10.37 -10.80
C ILE A 77 24.09 9.34 -11.82
N THR A 78 23.25 8.38 -12.16
CA THR A 78 23.64 7.22 -12.97
C THR A 78 23.43 7.39 -14.47
N HIS A 79 22.57 8.31 -14.87
CA HIS A 79 22.07 8.49 -16.24
C HIS A 79 21.51 7.20 -16.88
N ASN A 80 21.16 6.21 -16.04
CA ASN A 80 20.63 4.90 -16.45
C ASN A 80 19.31 4.61 -15.72
N LEU A 81 18.20 4.52 -16.47
CA LEU A 81 16.85 4.32 -15.92
C LEU A 81 16.71 2.97 -15.19
N ILE A 82 17.26 1.91 -15.78
CA ILE A 82 17.16 0.56 -15.18
C ILE A 82 17.91 0.54 -13.87
N LEU A 83 19.16 0.99 -13.85
CA LEU A 83 19.98 1.04 -12.63
C LEU A 83 19.33 1.92 -11.56
N SER A 84 18.79 3.07 -11.92
CA SER A 84 18.11 3.98 -11.00
C SER A 84 16.89 3.35 -10.35
N TYR A 85 16.09 2.65 -11.15
CA TYR A 85 14.95 1.90 -10.67
C TYR A 85 15.35 0.78 -9.71
N MET A 86 16.39 0.02 -10.07
CA MET A 86 16.92 -1.07 -9.23
C MET A 86 17.43 -0.56 -7.88
N LEU A 87 18.22 0.52 -7.89
CA LEU A 87 18.71 1.17 -6.66
C LEU A 87 17.55 1.66 -5.80
N TYR A 88 16.52 2.19 -6.43
CA TYR A 88 15.33 2.64 -5.70
C TYR A 88 14.57 1.45 -5.08
N VAL A 89 14.38 0.35 -5.80
CA VAL A 89 13.77 -0.88 -5.26
C VAL A 89 14.58 -1.43 -4.10
N TRP A 90 15.92 -1.41 -4.19
CA TRP A 90 16.78 -1.80 -3.07
C TRP A 90 16.56 -0.92 -1.85
N VAL A 91 16.60 0.41 -2.00
CA VAL A 91 16.31 1.36 -0.90
C VAL A 91 14.93 1.10 -0.33
N LEU A 92 13.93 0.86 -1.18
CA LEU A 92 12.56 0.58 -0.76
C LEU A 92 12.45 -0.69 0.09
N ASN A 93 13.14 -1.77 -0.29
CA ASN A 93 13.18 -3.00 0.51
C ASN A 93 13.85 -2.79 1.86
N VAL A 94 14.98 -2.07 1.88
CA VAL A 94 15.67 -1.69 3.12
C VAL A 94 14.78 -0.82 4.01
N CYS A 95 14.14 0.21 3.45
CA CYS A 95 13.20 1.05 4.20
C CYS A 95 12.03 0.23 4.76
N THR A 96 11.47 -0.68 3.97
CA THR A 96 10.35 -1.51 4.40
C THR A 96 10.71 -2.36 5.62
N ILE A 97 11.82 -3.09 5.55
CA ILE A 97 12.23 -3.99 6.64
C ILE A 97 12.58 -3.21 7.92
N LEU A 98 13.17 -2.03 7.79
CA LEU A 98 13.51 -1.17 8.93
C LEU A 98 12.28 -0.51 9.55
N ILE A 99 11.36 0.00 8.74
CA ILE A 99 10.10 0.62 9.19
C ILE A 99 9.24 -0.43 9.91
N THR A 100 9.07 -1.60 9.31
CA THR A 100 8.28 -2.69 9.90
C THR A 100 8.90 -3.21 11.19
N PHE A 101 10.22 -3.32 11.27
CA PHE A 101 10.91 -3.67 12.50
C PHE A 101 10.71 -2.62 13.59
N TYR A 102 10.89 -1.35 13.27
CA TYR A 102 10.74 -0.26 14.24
C TYR A 102 9.32 -0.19 14.81
N TYR A 103 8.29 -0.20 13.95
CA TYR A 103 6.90 -0.15 14.39
C TYR A 103 6.44 -1.49 15.00
N GLY A 104 6.94 -2.62 14.51
CA GLY A 104 6.75 -3.92 15.11
C GLY A 104 7.27 -3.98 16.54
N ARG A 105 8.46 -3.44 16.82
CA ARG A 105 8.99 -3.33 18.20
C ARG A 105 8.10 -2.48 19.11
N LYS A 106 7.59 -1.38 18.60
CA LYS A 106 6.66 -0.52 19.37
C LYS A 106 5.34 -1.22 19.65
N PHE A 107 4.87 -2.06 18.73
CA PHE A 107 3.60 -2.77 18.83
C PHE A 107 3.71 -4.02 19.70
N PHE A 108 4.62 -4.93 19.38
CA PHE A 108 4.77 -6.22 20.07
C PHE A 108 5.55 -6.12 21.39
N LYS A 109 6.36 -5.06 21.57
CA LYS A 109 7.28 -4.88 22.69
C LYS A 109 8.33 -6.01 22.85
N ARG A 110 8.53 -6.80 21.81
CA ARG A 110 9.46 -7.94 21.73
C ARG A 110 10.29 -7.81 20.45
N VAL A 111 11.59 -8.10 20.57
CA VAL A 111 12.54 -7.97 19.43
C VAL A 111 12.36 -9.09 18.43
N ASP A 112 12.21 -10.33 18.91
CA ASP A 112 11.99 -11.53 18.09
C ASP A 112 10.71 -11.44 17.26
N ALA A 113 9.59 -11.08 17.88
CA ALA A 113 8.33 -10.89 17.18
C ALA A 113 8.41 -9.77 16.14
N ALA A 114 9.08 -8.66 16.45
CA ALA A 114 9.30 -7.57 15.51
C ALA A 114 10.20 -7.98 14.34
N PHE A 115 11.23 -8.79 14.60
CA PHE A 115 12.10 -9.32 13.56
C PHE A 115 11.34 -10.23 12.59
N LEU A 116 10.61 -11.20 13.11
CA LEU A 116 9.78 -12.09 12.29
C LEU A 116 8.74 -11.31 11.49
N PHE A 117 8.04 -10.37 12.13
CA PHE A 117 7.07 -9.52 11.45
C PHE A 117 7.72 -8.73 10.31
N SER A 118 8.90 -8.14 10.54
CA SER A 118 9.57 -7.34 9.51
C SER A 118 10.00 -8.19 8.30
N CYS A 119 10.51 -9.40 8.54
CA CYS A 119 10.84 -10.34 7.46
C CYS A 119 9.57 -10.77 6.70
N PHE A 120 8.55 -11.21 7.42
CA PHE A 120 7.32 -11.69 6.81
C PHE A 120 6.59 -10.62 6.01
N TYR A 121 6.51 -9.40 6.53
CA TYR A 121 5.91 -8.29 5.82
C TYR A 121 6.71 -7.88 4.58
N THR A 122 8.03 -7.81 4.69
CA THR A 122 8.89 -7.39 3.59
C THR A 122 8.85 -8.39 2.43
N PHE A 123 8.79 -9.69 2.75
CA PHE A 123 8.78 -10.78 1.77
C PHE A 123 7.39 -11.40 1.56
N TYR A 124 6.34 -10.67 1.92
CA TYR A 124 4.97 -11.09 1.69
C TYR A 124 4.69 -11.31 0.20
N GLY A 125 4.02 -12.40 -0.14
CA GLY A 125 3.85 -12.86 -1.53
C GLY A 125 3.26 -11.79 -2.46
N TYR A 126 2.19 -11.10 -2.04
CA TYR A 126 1.58 -10.04 -2.82
C TYR A 126 2.56 -8.88 -3.10
N ARG A 127 3.34 -8.42 -2.09
CA ARG A 127 4.34 -7.37 -2.27
C ARG A 127 5.45 -7.79 -3.24
N MET A 128 5.78 -9.09 -3.24
CA MET A 128 6.75 -9.65 -4.16
C MET A 128 6.28 -9.58 -5.60
N ILE A 129 5.04 -9.98 -5.84
CA ILE A 129 4.39 -9.89 -7.16
C ILE A 129 4.35 -8.42 -7.60
N ASP A 130 4.03 -7.52 -6.71
CA ASP A 130 3.92 -6.07 -6.97
C ASP A 130 5.24 -5.46 -7.43
N ILE A 131 6.35 -5.82 -6.78
CA ILE A 131 7.69 -5.30 -7.11
C ILE A 131 8.25 -5.96 -8.37
N TYR A 132 8.22 -7.28 -8.44
CA TYR A 132 9.03 -8.04 -9.39
C TYR A 132 8.27 -8.53 -10.61
N GLN A 133 6.98 -8.76 -10.50
CA GLN A 133 6.14 -9.21 -11.62
C GLN A 133 5.41 -8.04 -12.28
N ARG A 134 4.79 -7.18 -11.46
CA ARG A 134 3.97 -6.07 -11.94
C ARG A 134 4.76 -4.78 -12.14
N SER A 135 5.88 -4.63 -11.47
CA SER A 135 6.63 -3.37 -11.36
C SER A 135 5.77 -2.18 -10.91
N ALA A 136 4.77 -2.44 -10.06
CA ALA A 136 3.85 -1.43 -9.55
C ALA A 136 4.50 -0.63 -8.42
N ILE A 137 5.55 0.13 -8.74
CA ILE A 137 6.44 0.77 -7.75
C ILE A 137 5.67 1.68 -6.78
N SER A 138 4.68 2.43 -7.24
CA SER A 138 3.90 3.32 -6.36
C SER A 138 3.06 2.55 -5.34
N GLU A 139 2.53 1.39 -5.71
CA GLU A 139 1.81 0.50 -4.80
C GLU A 139 2.78 -0.11 -3.77
N SER A 140 3.96 -0.52 -4.22
CA SER A 140 5.04 -1.04 -3.36
C SER A 140 5.56 0.00 -2.36
N ILE A 141 5.63 1.29 -2.75
CA ILE A 141 5.95 2.38 -1.83
C ILE A 141 4.82 2.57 -0.80
N ALA A 142 3.56 2.50 -1.24
CA ALA A 142 2.42 2.61 -0.35
C ALA A 142 2.41 1.47 0.70
N LEU A 143 2.74 0.24 0.29
CA LEU A 143 2.95 -0.89 1.21
C LEU A 143 4.08 -0.61 2.22
N THR A 144 5.12 0.10 1.85
CA THR A 144 6.19 0.50 2.80
C THR A 144 5.70 1.48 3.86
N ILE A 145 4.75 2.36 3.51
CA ILE A 145 4.17 3.35 4.44
C ILE A 145 3.06 2.73 5.32
N MET A 146 2.37 1.73 4.83
CA MET A 146 1.18 1.16 5.46
C MET A 146 1.36 0.71 6.93
N PRO A 147 2.47 0.09 7.35
CA PRO A 147 2.71 -0.24 8.76
C PRO A 147 2.69 0.97 9.70
N VAL A 148 3.13 2.13 9.20
CA VAL A 148 3.09 3.40 9.95
C VAL A 148 1.65 3.86 10.15
N VAL A 149 0.86 3.83 9.08
CA VAL A 149 -0.56 4.19 9.09
C VAL A 149 -1.34 3.28 10.03
N LEU A 150 -1.17 1.96 9.91
CA LEU A 150 -1.85 0.99 10.75
C LEU A 150 -1.46 1.13 12.23
N TYR A 151 -0.19 1.40 12.52
CA TYR A 151 0.28 1.62 13.89
C TYR A 151 -0.39 2.84 14.52
N TYR A 152 -0.43 4.00 13.85
CA TYR A 152 -1.04 5.19 14.41
C TYR A 152 -2.56 5.12 14.43
N THR A 153 -3.20 4.43 13.46
CA THR A 153 -4.62 4.08 13.50
C THR A 153 -4.92 3.25 14.74
N TYR A 154 -4.16 2.18 14.99
CA TYR A 154 -4.31 1.34 16.17
C TYR A 154 -4.22 2.15 17.46
N ARG A 155 -3.21 3.02 17.57
CA ARG A 155 -3.02 3.83 18.77
C ARG A 155 -4.14 4.81 19.02
N LEU A 156 -4.65 5.43 17.96
CA LEU A 156 -5.79 6.34 18.05
C LEU A 156 -7.06 5.59 18.49
N LEU A 157 -7.32 4.44 17.89
CA LEU A 157 -8.57 3.69 18.11
C LEU A 157 -8.60 2.94 19.44
N PHE A 158 -7.50 2.30 19.83
CA PHE A 158 -7.46 1.35 20.94
C PHE A 158 -6.67 1.82 22.17
N GLU A 159 -5.68 2.71 22.01
CA GLU A 159 -4.87 3.20 23.13
C GLU A 159 -5.26 4.59 23.63
N LYS A 160 -6.24 5.26 23.00
CA LYS A 160 -6.69 6.64 23.33
C LYS A 160 -5.53 7.66 23.37
N LYS A 161 -4.49 7.44 22.59
CA LYS A 161 -3.34 8.35 22.52
C LYS A 161 -3.55 9.38 21.43
N ASN A 162 -3.13 10.62 21.70
CA ASN A 162 -3.17 11.66 20.68
C ASN A 162 -2.16 11.34 19.56
N CYS A 163 -2.61 10.66 18.52
CA CYS A 163 -1.83 10.28 17.35
C CYS A 163 -2.39 10.91 16.06
N VAL A 164 -3.14 12.00 16.20
CA VAL A 164 -3.80 12.70 15.07
C VAL A 164 -2.77 13.14 14.03
N ILE A 165 -1.76 13.90 14.43
CA ILE A 165 -0.76 14.44 13.50
C ILE A 165 0.09 13.32 12.84
N PRO A 166 0.68 12.36 13.58
CA PRO A 166 1.39 11.27 12.94
C PRO A 166 0.53 10.44 11.98
N LEU A 167 -0.75 10.22 12.30
CA LEU A 167 -1.69 9.54 11.39
C LEU A 167 -1.93 10.39 10.14
N ALA A 168 -2.19 11.68 10.31
CA ALA A 168 -2.42 12.59 9.19
C ALA A 168 -1.20 12.66 8.25
N VAL A 169 0.01 12.77 8.79
CA VAL A 169 1.25 12.79 8.00
C VAL A 169 1.43 11.47 7.24
N SER A 170 1.25 10.33 7.89
CA SER A 170 1.39 9.03 7.22
C SER A 170 0.32 8.78 6.14
N MET A 171 -0.92 9.21 6.36
CA MET A 171 -1.97 9.20 5.34
C MET A 171 -1.67 10.13 4.18
N SER A 172 -1.12 11.33 4.48
CA SER A 172 -0.69 12.27 3.43
C SER A 172 0.41 11.67 2.55
N LEU A 173 1.37 10.96 3.13
CA LEU A 173 2.39 10.24 2.36
C LEU A 173 1.77 9.17 1.45
N LEU A 174 0.71 8.47 1.87
CA LEU A 174 -0.01 7.55 0.99
C LEU A 174 -0.66 8.28 -0.18
N ILE A 175 -1.31 9.42 0.06
CA ILE A 175 -1.93 10.24 -1.00
C ILE A 175 -0.86 10.73 -1.99
N TYR A 176 0.30 11.16 -1.49
CA TYR A 176 1.46 11.56 -2.31
C TYR A 176 2.14 10.39 -3.04
N THR A 177 1.71 9.16 -2.79
CA THR A 177 2.26 7.94 -3.38
C THR A 177 1.32 7.31 -4.39
N HIS A 178 0.10 6.97 -3.97
CA HIS A 178 -0.83 6.21 -4.80
C HIS A 178 -2.28 6.43 -4.35
N ALA A 179 -3.04 7.19 -5.13
CA ALA A 179 -4.41 7.57 -4.78
C ALA A 179 -5.34 6.35 -4.58
N LEU A 180 -5.24 5.35 -5.46
CA LEU A 180 -6.09 4.15 -5.38
C LEU A 180 -5.77 3.30 -4.14
N PHE A 181 -4.49 3.13 -3.80
CA PHE A 181 -4.09 2.43 -2.58
C PHE A 181 -4.57 3.18 -1.33
N THR A 182 -4.51 4.53 -1.36
CA THR A 182 -5.08 5.35 -0.29
C THR A 182 -6.58 5.12 -0.14
N PHE A 183 -7.33 5.04 -1.25
CA PHE A 183 -8.76 4.75 -1.21
C PHE A 183 -9.06 3.40 -0.55
N MET A 184 -8.31 2.34 -0.91
CA MET A 184 -8.43 1.04 -0.26
C MET A 184 -8.03 1.09 1.22
N SER A 185 -6.97 1.85 1.56
CA SER A 185 -6.55 2.07 2.96
C SER A 185 -7.67 2.69 3.80
N VAL A 186 -8.42 3.64 3.23
CA VAL A 186 -9.59 4.25 3.92
C VAL A 186 -10.65 3.21 4.21
N ILE A 187 -10.90 2.24 3.31
CA ILE A 187 -11.85 1.15 3.55
C ILE A 187 -11.38 0.29 4.73
N VAL A 188 -10.10 -0.12 4.75
CA VAL A 188 -9.54 -0.94 5.84
C VAL A 188 -9.55 -0.19 7.18
N ILE A 189 -9.17 1.09 7.18
CA ILE A 189 -9.25 1.94 8.38
C ILE A 189 -10.70 2.09 8.84
N GLY A 190 -11.63 2.23 7.90
CA GLY A 190 -13.07 2.27 8.17
C GLY A 190 -13.58 1.00 8.87
N LEU A 191 -13.15 -0.18 8.40
CA LEU A 191 -13.47 -1.46 9.05
C LEU A 191 -12.92 -1.51 10.49
N LEU A 192 -11.66 -1.11 10.69
CA LEU A 192 -11.05 -1.02 12.03
C LEU A 192 -11.81 -0.02 12.93
N PHE A 193 -12.21 1.12 12.40
CA PHE A 193 -12.97 2.13 13.11
C PHE A 193 -14.34 1.59 13.54
N ILE A 194 -15.09 0.98 12.62
CA ILE A 194 -16.39 0.36 12.91
C ILE A 194 -16.22 -0.75 13.97
N GLY A 195 -15.25 -1.63 13.78
CA GLY A 195 -14.95 -2.69 14.75
C GLY A 195 -14.61 -2.14 16.15
N SER A 196 -13.85 -1.02 16.22
CA SER A 196 -13.54 -0.36 17.49
C SER A 196 -14.77 0.28 18.14
N LEU A 197 -15.66 0.89 17.34
CA LEU A 197 -16.94 1.44 17.83
C LEU A 197 -17.83 0.37 18.42
N LEU A 198 -18.02 -0.74 17.70
CA LEU A 198 -18.81 -1.88 18.18
C LEU A 198 -18.21 -2.47 19.48
N ALA A 199 -16.87 -2.52 19.53
CA ALA A 199 -16.15 -2.93 20.69
C ALA A 199 -16.40 -2.01 21.91
N LYS A 200 -16.43 -0.70 21.75
CA LYS A 200 -16.62 0.26 22.83
C LYS A 200 -18.08 0.40 23.25
N ARG A 201 -19.02 0.40 22.29
CA ARG A 201 -20.46 0.41 22.57
C ARG A 201 -20.87 -0.72 23.53
N LYS A 202 -20.35 -1.91 23.33
CA LYS A 202 -20.63 -3.07 24.19
C LYS A 202 -20.17 -2.85 25.63
N LYS A 203 -19.18 -1.95 25.86
CA LYS A 203 -18.67 -1.58 27.20
C LYS A 203 -19.28 -0.28 27.73
N LYS A 204 -20.20 0.36 26.99
CA LYS A 204 -20.74 1.69 27.29
C LYS A 204 -19.66 2.77 27.44
N GLU A 205 -18.54 2.65 26.75
CA GLU A 205 -17.47 3.66 26.73
C GLU A 205 -17.86 4.83 25.83
N ASN A 206 -17.38 6.04 26.18
CA ASN A 206 -17.56 7.22 25.32
C ASN A 206 -16.82 7.05 24.00
N VAL A 207 -17.53 7.21 22.89
CA VAL A 207 -17.02 7.08 21.52
C VAL A 207 -16.74 8.43 20.85
N LEU A 208 -17.15 9.54 21.47
CA LEU A 208 -17.03 10.89 20.90
C LEU A 208 -15.57 11.25 20.59
N ASP A 209 -14.65 10.92 21.50
CA ASP A 209 -13.21 11.19 21.31
C ASP A 209 -12.65 10.49 20.08
N LEU A 210 -13.19 9.30 19.72
CA LEU A 210 -12.78 8.60 18.50
C LEU A 210 -13.21 9.35 17.25
N PHE A 211 -14.45 9.81 17.22
CA PHE A 211 -14.96 10.59 16.10
C PHE A 211 -14.20 11.90 15.94
N ILE A 212 -13.97 12.62 17.03
CA ILE A 212 -13.19 13.86 17.02
C ILE A 212 -11.76 13.60 16.55
N GLY A 213 -11.11 12.55 17.06
CA GLY A 213 -9.74 12.18 16.67
C GLY A 213 -9.62 11.86 15.19
N MET A 214 -10.55 11.04 14.66
CA MET A 214 -10.60 10.71 13.24
C MET A 214 -10.93 11.92 12.37
N ALA A 215 -11.88 12.73 12.74
CA ALA A 215 -12.23 13.96 12.02
C ALA A 215 -11.04 14.92 11.93
N LYS A 216 -10.31 15.12 13.04
CA LYS A 216 -9.08 15.93 13.05
C LYS A 216 -8.01 15.33 12.14
N ALA A 217 -7.82 13.99 12.15
CA ALA A 217 -6.85 13.34 11.28
C ALA A 217 -7.22 13.52 9.80
N VAL A 218 -8.48 13.37 9.43
CA VAL A 218 -8.97 13.64 8.08
C VAL A 218 -8.76 15.10 7.70
N GLY A 219 -9.12 16.05 8.56
CA GLY A 219 -8.93 17.49 8.30
C GLY A 219 -7.46 17.85 8.05
N TRP A 220 -6.55 17.38 8.91
CA TRP A 220 -5.11 17.61 8.70
C TRP A 220 -4.59 16.91 7.44
N THR A 221 -5.01 15.69 7.15
CA THR A 221 -4.65 14.99 5.91
C THR A 221 -5.08 15.80 4.69
N THR A 222 -6.32 16.28 4.67
CA THR A 222 -6.87 17.10 3.57
C THR A 222 -6.04 18.38 3.38
N LEU A 223 -5.71 19.07 4.45
CA LEU A 223 -4.89 20.28 4.38
C LEU A 223 -3.47 19.98 3.87
N LEU A 224 -2.82 18.96 4.41
CA LEU A 224 -1.45 18.59 4.01
C LEU A 224 -1.37 18.10 2.56
N THR A 225 -2.46 17.62 1.98
CA THR A 225 -2.49 17.10 0.61
C THR A 225 -3.18 18.04 -0.39
N ALA A 226 -3.50 19.27 0.02
CA ALA A 226 -4.18 20.24 -0.83
C ALA A 226 -3.46 20.47 -2.17
N TYR A 227 -2.13 20.43 -2.17
CA TYR A 227 -1.30 20.56 -3.37
C TYR A 227 -1.56 19.46 -4.42
N VAL A 228 -2.05 18.28 -4.01
CA VAL A 228 -2.38 17.19 -4.95
C VAL A 228 -3.84 17.26 -5.37
N TRP A 229 -4.78 17.24 -4.40
CA TRP A 229 -6.19 17.11 -4.73
C TRP A 229 -6.79 18.39 -5.33
N TYR A 230 -6.29 19.59 -4.96
CA TYR A 230 -6.88 20.84 -5.44
C TYR A 230 -6.67 21.05 -6.96
N PRO A 231 -5.44 20.88 -7.53
CA PRO A 231 -5.26 20.94 -8.98
C PRO A 231 -6.02 19.84 -9.72
N MET A 232 -6.11 18.63 -9.15
CA MET A 232 -6.90 17.54 -9.72
C MET A 232 -8.39 17.90 -9.79
N LEU A 233 -8.93 18.51 -8.73
CA LEU A 233 -10.30 18.97 -8.69
C LEU A 233 -10.56 20.04 -9.75
N GLN A 234 -9.67 21.03 -9.86
CA GLN A 234 -9.78 22.07 -10.88
C GLN A 234 -9.83 21.47 -12.29
N GLN A 235 -8.97 20.47 -12.57
CA GLN A 235 -8.96 19.83 -13.88
C GLN A 235 -10.25 19.06 -14.17
N VAL A 236 -10.76 18.30 -13.18
CA VAL A 236 -12.04 17.58 -13.32
C VAL A 236 -13.21 18.54 -13.58
N LEU A 237 -13.18 19.73 -12.99
CA LEU A 237 -14.28 20.71 -13.14
C LEU A 237 -14.23 21.45 -14.49
N HIS A 238 -13.04 21.63 -15.09
CA HIS A 238 -12.86 22.46 -16.28
C HIS A 238 -12.55 21.67 -17.56
N GLN A 239 -12.26 20.38 -17.47
CA GLN A 239 -11.92 19.53 -18.61
C GLN A 239 -12.67 18.21 -18.59
N SER A 240 -13.00 17.71 -19.78
CA SER A 240 -13.50 16.34 -19.92
C SER A 240 -12.34 15.37 -19.76
N ILE A 241 -12.30 14.67 -18.65
CA ILE A 241 -11.28 13.67 -18.37
C ILE A 241 -11.83 12.30 -18.67
N ASN A 242 -11.07 11.51 -19.43
CA ASN A 242 -11.43 10.12 -19.68
C ASN A 242 -11.52 9.36 -18.37
N ARG A 243 -12.65 8.69 -18.19
CA ARG A 243 -12.84 7.84 -16.99
C ARG A 243 -11.88 6.66 -17.04
N PRO A 244 -11.39 6.21 -15.89
CA PRO A 244 -10.60 4.99 -15.82
C PRO A 244 -11.32 3.81 -16.49
N PHE A 245 -10.57 2.92 -17.08
CA PHE A 245 -11.11 1.71 -17.68
C PHE A 245 -11.96 0.93 -16.66
N ARG A 246 -13.20 0.62 -17.04
CA ARG A 246 -14.11 -0.14 -16.18
C ARG A 246 -13.84 -1.63 -16.33
N THR A 247 -13.53 -2.27 -15.22
CA THR A 247 -13.40 -3.73 -15.15
C THR A 247 -14.65 -4.35 -14.53
N ASN A 248 -14.91 -5.60 -14.81
CA ASN A 248 -15.89 -6.39 -14.06
C ASN A 248 -15.26 -6.77 -12.72
N LEU A 249 -15.68 -6.10 -11.64
CA LEU A 249 -15.11 -6.34 -10.31
C LEU A 249 -15.26 -7.79 -9.85
N GLN A 250 -16.36 -8.46 -10.21
CA GLN A 250 -16.62 -9.85 -9.82
C GLN A 250 -15.59 -10.81 -10.41
N GLU A 251 -15.26 -10.62 -11.68
CA GLU A 251 -14.27 -11.45 -12.40
C GLU A 251 -12.83 -11.13 -11.97
N ARG A 252 -12.59 -9.93 -11.43
CA ARG A 252 -11.27 -9.47 -11.00
C ARG A 252 -10.98 -9.71 -9.51
N GLY A 253 -11.92 -10.28 -8.76
CA GLY A 253 -11.63 -10.85 -7.46
C GLY A 253 -10.77 -12.10 -7.58
N VAL A 254 -9.94 -12.38 -6.59
CA VAL A 254 -9.11 -13.60 -6.55
C VAL A 254 -10.00 -14.81 -6.30
N ASN A 255 -9.75 -15.90 -6.98
CA ASN A 255 -10.35 -17.18 -6.62
C ASN A 255 -9.93 -17.55 -5.18
N ILE A 256 -10.90 -17.97 -4.36
CA ILE A 256 -10.65 -18.25 -2.94
C ILE A 256 -9.60 -19.36 -2.75
N PHE A 257 -9.61 -20.39 -3.59
CA PHE A 257 -8.62 -21.47 -3.54
C PHE A 257 -7.24 -21.00 -3.99
N GLU A 258 -7.16 -20.17 -5.04
CA GLU A 258 -5.90 -19.57 -5.48
C GLU A 258 -5.30 -18.65 -4.43
N SER A 259 -6.11 -17.86 -3.72
CA SER A 259 -5.64 -16.98 -2.67
C SER A 259 -5.02 -17.74 -1.50
N LEU A 260 -5.51 -18.97 -1.21
CA LEU A 260 -5.05 -19.82 -0.11
C LEU A 260 -3.91 -20.77 -0.55
N PHE A 261 -4.02 -21.37 -1.72
CA PHE A 261 -3.15 -22.46 -2.14
C PHE A 261 -2.23 -22.11 -3.31
N GLY A 262 -2.44 -20.98 -3.99
CA GLY A 262 -1.62 -20.57 -5.13
C GLY A 262 -0.12 -20.41 -4.81
N ALA A 263 0.24 -20.15 -3.53
CA ALA A 263 1.62 -20.12 -3.11
C ALA A 263 2.34 -21.49 -3.21
N MET A 264 1.59 -22.59 -3.27
CA MET A 264 2.16 -23.95 -3.38
C MET A 264 2.62 -24.26 -4.80
N THR A 265 2.10 -23.55 -5.80
CA THR A 265 2.50 -23.73 -7.21
C THR A 265 3.78 -23.00 -7.59
N ASN A 266 4.29 -22.15 -6.69
CA ASN A 266 5.45 -21.27 -6.93
C ASN A 266 5.30 -20.41 -8.21
N ASP A 267 4.07 -20.07 -8.57
CA ASP A 267 3.74 -19.25 -9.73
C ASP A 267 3.49 -17.81 -9.30
N LEU A 268 4.34 -16.89 -9.77
CA LEU A 268 4.24 -15.46 -9.50
C LEU A 268 3.11 -14.78 -10.30
N THR A 269 2.47 -15.48 -11.24
CA THR A 269 1.34 -14.92 -12.01
C THR A 269 0.03 -14.99 -11.24
N THR A 270 -0.07 -15.82 -10.22
CA THR A 270 -1.26 -15.96 -9.37
C THR A 270 -1.20 -15.02 -8.16
N PHE A 271 -2.28 -14.24 -7.97
CA PHE A 271 -2.41 -13.37 -6.80
C PHE A 271 -2.75 -14.20 -5.56
N THR A 272 -1.78 -14.41 -4.70
CA THR A 272 -1.90 -15.21 -3.49
C THR A 272 -1.42 -14.44 -2.25
N MET A 273 -1.93 -14.81 -1.09
CA MET A 273 -1.39 -14.32 0.19
C MET A 273 0.00 -14.89 0.51
N GLY A 274 0.43 -15.92 -0.19
CA GLY A 274 1.59 -16.69 0.19
C GLY A 274 1.34 -17.55 1.44
N THR A 275 2.19 -18.53 1.68
CA THR A 275 2.06 -19.48 2.80
C THR A 275 1.97 -18.77 4.15
N ILE A 276 2.75 -17.71 4.35
CA ILE A 276 2.76 -16.92 5.59
C ILE A 276 1.42 -16.22 5.83
N GLY A 277 0.83 -15.65 4.77
CA GLY A 277 -0.49 -15.03 4.85
C GLY A 277 -1.57 -16.03 5.24
N VAL A 278 -1.55 -17.22 4.63
CA VAL A 278 -2.48 -18.32 4.97
C VAL A 278 -2.32 -18.76 6.43
N VAL A 279 -1.09 -18.98 6.88
CA VAL A 279 -0.81 -19.33 8.28
C VAL A 279 -1.29 -18.22 9.22
N SER A 280 -1.07 -16.96 8.89
CA SER A 280 -1.52 -15.82 9.69
C SER A 280 -3.05 -15.69 9.74
N LEU A 281 -3.75 -16.20 8.75
CA LEU A 281 -5.23 -16.22 8.72
C LEU A 281 -5.79 -17.41 9.49
N VAL A 282 -5.20 -18.60 9.34
CA VAL A 282 -5.76 -19.87 9.86
C VAL A 282 -5.33 -20.14 11.32
N LEU A 283 -4.04 -19.92 11.63
CA LEU A 283 -3.51 -20.23 12.96
C LEU A 283 -4.26 -19.53 14.12
N PRO A 284 -4.63 -18.23 14.00
CA PRO A 284 -5.36 -17.55 15.07
C PRO A 284 -6.73 -18.15 15.40
N LEU A 285 -7.37 -18.87 14.47
CA LEU A 285 -8.67 -19.54 14.71
C LEU A 285 -8.60 -20.48 15.93
N PHE A 286 -7.49 -21.18 16.11
CA PHE A 286 -7.28 -22.10 17.22
C PHE A 286 -7.07 -21.40 18.57
N PHE A 287 -6.75 -20.11 18.56
CA PHE A 287 -6.43 -19.32 19.74
C PHE A 287 -7.41 -18.16 20.02
N LEU A 288 -8.51 -18.03 19.26
CA LEU A 288 -9.48 -16.93 19.38
C LEU A 288 -10.01 -16.70 20.80
N LYS A 289 -10.16 -17.79 21.59
CA LYS A 289 -10.62 -17.70 22.99
C LYS A 289 -9.61 -16.97 23.88
N ARG A 290 -8.31 -17.01 23.55
CA ARG A 290 -7.22 -16.37 24.30
C ARG A 290 -7.02 -14.90 23.90
N PHE A 291 -7.56 -14.50 22.77
CA PHE A 291 -7.40 -13.14 22.25
C PHE A 291 -8.14 -12.13 23.09
N GLU A 292 -7.47 -11.02 23.37
CA GLU A 292 -8.12 -9.81 23.86
C GLU A 292 -9.13 -9.29 22.83
N ARG A 293 -10.04 -8.42 23.28
CA ARG A 293 -11.07 -7.88 22.41
C ARG A 293 -10.50 -7.10 21.21
N ARG A 294 -9.46 -6.32 21.44
CA ARG A 294 -8.77 -5.55 20.37
C ARG A 294 -8.13 -6.48 19.34
N GLU A 295 -7.52 -7.58 19.79
CA GLU A 295 -6.90 -8.56 18.90
C GLU A 295 -7.95 -9.27 18.06
N ARG A 296 -9.10 -9.59 18.64
CA ARG A 296 -10.24 -10.14 17.89
C ARG A 296 -10.75 -9.17 16.82
N VAL A 297 -10.86 -7.86 17.13
CA VAL A 297 -11.28 -6.86 16.14
C VAL A 297 -10.28 -6.83 14.98
N ILE A 298 -8.98 -6.75 15.26
CA ILE A 298 -7.93 -6.74 14.23
C ILE A 298 -8.00 -7.99 13.37
N TYR A 299 -8.11 -9.16 14.01
CA TYR A 299 -8.20 -10.44 13.30
C TYR A 299 -9.42 -10.50 12.38
N PHE A 300 -10.61 -10.18 12.87
CA PHE A 300 -11.82 -10.20 12.04
C PHE A 300 -11.79 -9.13 10.94
N CYS A 301 -11.15 -7.98 11.17
CA CYS A 301 -10.91 -7.00 10.11
C CYS A 301 -9.96 -7.56 9.05
N ALA A 302 -8.90 -8.29 9.42
CA ALA A 302 -8.01 -8.93 8.46
C ALA A 302 -8.75 -10.02 7.64
N VAL A 303 -9.58 -10.85 8.29
CA VAL A 303 -10.44 -11.82 7.60
C VAL A 303 -11.40 -11.14 6.63
N ALA A 304 -12.05 -10.05 7.05
CA ALA A 304 -12.95 -9.28 6.19
C ALA A 304 -12.20 -8.67 5.00
N THR A 305 -11.01 -8.13 5.23
CA THR A 305 -10.16 -7.57 4.18
C THR A 305 -9.76 -8.64 3.15
N TRP A 306 -9.34 -9.82 3.63
CA TRP A 306 -9.08 -10.94 2.74
C TRP A 306 -10.34 -11.35 1.96
N PHE A 307 -11.49 -11.49 2.60
CA PHE A 307 -12.75 -11.85 1.93
C PHE A 307 -13.12 -10.83 0.85
N LEU A 308 -12.91 -9.54 1.09
CA LEU A 308 -13.09 -8.48 0.09
C LEU A 308 -12.15 -8.61 -1.12
N SER A 309 -11.01 -9.26 -1.00
CA SER A 309 -10.12 -9.48 -2.15
C SER A 309 -10.59 -10.56 -3.09
N THR A 310 -11.51 -11.42 -2.65
CA THR A 310 -11.95 -12.62 -3.37
C THR A 310 -13.14 -12.36 -4.30
N ASN A 311 -13.30 -13.24 -5.27
CA ASN A 311 -14.47 -13.28 -6.17
C ASN A 311 -15.72 -13.89 -5.51
N VAL A 312 -15.63 -14.35 -4.25
CA VAL A 312 -16.80 -14.83 -3.47
C VAL A 312 -17.58 -13.65 -2.89
N PHE A 313 -16.92 -12.51 -2.62
CA PHE A 313 -17.61 -11.30 -2.23
C PHE A 313 -18.50 -10.80 -3.39
N PRO A 314 -19.75 -10.39 -3.14
CA PRO A 314 -20.69 -10.00 -4.19
C PRO A 314 -20.37 -8.62 -4.80
N TRP A 315 -19.26 -8.52 -5.50
CA TRP A 315 -18.77 -7.29 -6.13
C TRP A 315 -19.73 -6.70 -7.14
N PHE A 316 -20.58 -7.55 -7.76
CA PHE A 316 -21.60 -7.11 -8.73
C PHE A 316 -22.56 -6.09 -8.13
N LEU A 317 -22.82 -6.13 -6.80
CA LEU A 317 -23.66 -5.14 -6.11
C LEU A 317 -23.01 -3.76 -6.08
N LEU A 318 -21.69 -3.68 -6.13
CA LEU A 318 -20.91 -2.46 -6.03
C LEU A 318 -20.38 -1.97 -7.38
N GLN A 319 -20.66 -2.70 -8.47
CA GLN A 319 -20.14 -2.44 -9.82
C GLN A 319 -20.46 -1.03 -10.33
N ASN A 320 -21.61 -0.48 -9.97
CA ASN A 320 -22.06 0.85 -10.42
C ASN A 320 -21.91 1.95 -9.35
N THR A 321 -21.11 1.71 -8.32
CA THR A 321 -20.81 2.68 -7.26
C THR A 321 -19.39 3.24 -7.43
N PRO A 322 -18.99 4.29 -6.70
CA PRO A 322 -17.60 4.79 -6.69
C PRO A 322 -16.56 3.72 -6.33
N ILE A 323 -16.95 2.62 -5.68
CA ILE A 323 -16.06 1.49 -5.36
C ILE A 323 -15.50 0.83 -6.63
N GLN A 324 -16.16 0.98 -7.77
CA GLN A 324 -15.62 0.55 -9.06
C GLN A 324 -14.22 1.12 -9.37
N LEU A 325 -13.85 2.24 -8.76
CA LEU A 325 -12.50 2.82 -8.89
C LEU A 325 -11.39 1.87 -8.42
N ILE A 326 -11.69 0.90 -7.57
CA ILE A 326 -10.73 -0.14 -7.16
C ILE A 326 -10.20 -0.91 -8.37
N GLN A 327 -11.02 -1.10 -9.42
CA GLN A 327 -10.75 -1.83 -10.66
C GLN A 327 -10.41 -3.31 -10.46
N PHE A 328 -9.60 -3.62 -9.46
CA PHE A 328 -9.05 -4.94 -9.19
C PHE A 328 -9.13 -5.25 -7.69
N PRO A 329 -10.17 -5.98 -7.23
CA PRO A 329 -10.33 -6.37 -5.83
C PRO A 329 -9.14 -7.14 -5.25
N TRP A 330 -8.40 -7.90 -6.06
CA TRP A 330 -7.20 -8.59 -5.61
C TRP A 330 -6.12 -7.66 -5.02
N ARG A 331 -6.13 -6.36 -5.34
CA ARG A 331 -5.23 -5.37 -4.70
C ARG A 331 -5.43 -5.26 -3.20
N ILE A 332 -6.61 -5.62 -2.71
CA ILE A 332 -6.91 -5.62 -1.27
C ILE A 332 -6.07 -6.67 -0.51
N LEU A 333 -5.48 -7.66 -1.20
CA LEU A 333 -4.50 -8.58 -0.61
C LEU A 333 -3.26 -7.85 -0.04
N GLY A 334 -2.99 -6.62 -0.45
CA GLY A 334 -1.91 -5.80 0.08
C GLY A 334 -2.10 -5.37 1.55
N PHE A 335 -3.27 -5.59 2.14
CA PHE A 335 -3.64 -5.20 3.50
C PHE A 335 -3.79 -6.40 4.43
#